data_cbc2dbdfe00fdb38a10fd6c5fb770392
#
_entry.id   cbc2dbdfe00fdb38a10fd6c5fb770392
#
_cell.length_a   1.000
_cell.length_b   1.000
_cell.length_c   1.000
_cell.angle_alpha   90.00
_cell.angle_beta   90.00
_cell.angle_gamma   90.00
#
_symmetry.space_group_name_H-M   'P 1'
#
loop_
_entity.id
_entity.type
_entity.pdbx_description
1 polymer ?
#
loop_
_entity_poly.entity_id
_entity_poly.type
_entity_poly.pdbx_seq_one_letter_code
_entity_poly.pdbx_strand_id
1 'polypeptide(L)'
;MLDYSSFLLDYYPSKNIQVLKSASLIEQFNSIKQDYQKIAISSLMCEIINQTDSVYDFDLLMNSLTLLEKTDQPYLILNLFLAQQLRQIGIAPYVDGCVICNNNNIETISISDGGFLCRSCNEGQIEKMPVEFLKKFRYINKASFDKYDKLLSLDLNDFKLTDMLVDIMVNYSGIKLNSYRLLTNIN
;
A
#
# COMPACT_ATOMS: atom_id res chain seq x y z
N MET A 1 -4.00 -18.57 -7.57
CA MET A 1 -2.59 -19.01 -7.38
C MET A 1 -1.71 -17.86 -7.84
N LEU A 2 -0.75 -17.41 -7.01
CA LEU A 2 0.12 -16.27 -7.31
C LEU A 2 1.47 -16.78 -7.80
N ASP A 3 1.77 -16.59 -9.07
CA ASP A 3 3.03 -16.97 -9.72
C ASP A 3 3.43 -15.90 -10.72
N TYR A 4 4.73 -15.64 -10.85
CA TYR A 4 5.26 -14.78 -11.90
C TYR A 4 5.76 -15.64 -13.06
N SER A 5 5.18 -15.44 -14.24
CA SER A 5 5.47 -16.23 -15.44
C SER A 5 5.63 -15.32 -16.66
N SER A 6 6.51 -15.70 -17.55
CA SER A 6 6.63 -15.09 -18.88
C SER A 6 5.89 -15.91 -19.92
N PHE A 7 5.32 -15.26 -20.91
CA PHE A 7 4.61 -15.86 -22.02
C PHE A 7 5.19 -15.37 -23.34
N LEU A 8 5.50 -16.30 -24.24
CA LEU A 8 5.86 -15.98 -25.62
C LEU A 8 4.64 -16.20 -26.49
N LEU A 9 4.22 -15.16 -27.19
CA LEU A 9 3.05 -15.17 -28.06
C LEU A 9 3.45 -14.87 -29.50
N ASP A 10 2.76 -15.48 -30.47
CA ASP A 10 2.72 -14.97 -31.85
C ASP A 10 1.67 -13.84 -31.89
N TYR A 11 2.13 -12.61 -32.04
CA TYR A 11 1.27 -11.45 -32.09
C TYR A 11 0.80 -11.14 -33.51
N TYR A 12 -0.51 -11.22 -33.73
CA TYR A 12 -1.16 -10.86 -34.99
C TYR A 12 -2.12 -9.67 -34.74
N PRO A 13 -1.78 -8.45 -35.20
CA PRO A 13 -2.59 -7.25 -34.92
C PRO A 13 -4.05 -7.35 -35.36
N SER A 14 -4.33 -8.17 -36.40
CA SER A 14 -5.67 -8.36 -36.96
C SER A 14 -6.51 -9.43 -36.25
N LYS A 15 -5.96 -10.12 -35.22
CA LYS A 15 -6.66 -11.21 -34.53
C LYS A 15 -6.95 -10.84 -33.08
N ASN A 16 -8.15 -11.13 -32.63
CA ASN A 16 -8.54 -10.95 -31.22
C ASN A 16 -7.96 -12.04 -30.29
N ILE A 17 -7.55 -13.18 -30.85
CA ILE A 17 -6.95 -14.30 -30.11
C ILE A 17 -5.54 -14.50 -30.63
N GLN A 18 -4.58 -14.47 -29.70
CA GLN A 18 -3.17 -14.68 -29.98
C GLN A 18 -2.77 -16.13 -29.70
N VAL A 19 -1.72 -16.62 -30.35
CA VAL A 19 -1.24 -18.00 -30.17
C VAL A 19 -0.13 -18.02 -29.13
N LEU A 20 -0.35 -18.76 -28.05
CA LEU A 20 0.68 -19.01 -27.05
C LEU A 20 1.70 -20.02 -27.57
N LYS A 21 2.98 -19.64 -27.67
CA LYS A 21 4.08 -20.54 -28.06
C LYS A 21 4.72 -21.26 -26.88
N SER A 22 5.00 -20.50 -25.82
CA SER A 22 5.59 -21.04 -24.61
C SER A 22 5.22 -20.23 -23.39
N ALA A 23 5.26 -20.87 -22.23
CA ALA A 23 5.17 -20.25 -20.92
C ALA A 23 6.34 -20.72 -20.07
N SER A 24 6.98 -19.81 -19.34
CA SER A 24 8.07 -20.11 -18.41
C SER A 24 7.76 -19.49 -17.07
N LEU A 25 7.83 -20.31 -16.02
CA LEU A 25 7.73 -19.84 -14.66
C LEU A 25 9.02 -19.09 -14.29
N ILE A 26 8.89 -17.88 -13.77
CA ILE A 26 10.01 -17.04 -13.33
C ILE A 26 10.16 -17.14 -11.81
N GLU A 27 9.07 -16.95 -11.05
CA GLU A 27 9.10 -16.99 -9.60
C GLU A 27 7.82 -17.60 -9.02
N GLN A 28 7.98 -18.38 -7.94
CA GLN A 28 6.88 -18.93 -7.16
C GLN A 28 6.90 -18.31 -5.77
N PHE A 29 5.77 -17.74 -5.37
CA PHE A 29 5.58 -17.16 -4.04
C PHE A 29 5.00 -18.20 -3.07
N ASN A 30 5.83 -19.16 -2.65
CA ASN A 30 5.39 -20.32 -1.86
C ASN A 30 5.04 -19.94 -0.42
N SER A 31 5.79 -19.04 0.22
CA SER A 31 5.49 -18.57 1.57
C SER A 31 4.18 -17.77 1.58
N ILE A 32 3.95 -16.92 0.58
CA ILE A 32 2.69 -16.20 0.44
C ILE A 32 1.52 -17.18 0.32
N LYS A 33 1.65 -18.25 -0.47
CA LYS A 33 0.58 -19.25 -0.69
C LYS A 33 0.23 -20.07 0.55
N GLN A 34 1.12 -20.16 1.53
CA GLN A 34 0.95 -20.94 2.76
C GLN A 34 0.48 -20.10 3.95
N ASP A 35 0.45 -18.80 3.82
CA ASP A 35 0.07 -17.86 4.87
C ASP A 35 -1.17 -17.06 4.45
N TYR A 36 -2.28 -17.24 5.19
CA TYR A 36 -3.55 -16.59 4.87
C TYR A 36 -3.44 -15.06 4.93
N GLN A 37 -2.67 -14.50 5.85
CA GLN A 37 -2.46 -13.06 5.95
C GLN A 37 -1.70 -12.52 4.73
N LYS A 38 -0.63 -13.22 4.31
CA LYS A 38 0.12 -12.86 3.09
C LYS A 38 -0.73 -13.00 1.82
N ILE A 39 -1.61 -14.03 1.75
CA ILE A 39 -2.58 -14.18 0.65
C ILE A 39 -3.51 -12.97 0.59
N ALA A 40 -4.09 -12.57 1.72
CA ALA A 40 -5.01 -11.43 1.78
C ALA A 40 -4.30 -10.12 1.37
N ILE A 41 -3.08 -9.90 1.86
CA ILE A 41 -2.24 -8.73 1.52
C ILE A 41 -1.91 -8.70 0.02
N SER A 42 -1.42 -9.80 -0.54
CA SER A 42 -1.08 -9.88 -1.96
C SER A 42 -2.30 -9.70 -2.86
N SER A 43 -3.46 -10.23 -2.45
CA SER A 43 -4.72 -10.04 -3.16
C SER A 43 -5.14 -8.56 -3.19
N LEU A 44 -5.00 -7.86 -2.06
CA LEU A 44 -5.28 -6.43 -1.99
C LEU A 44 -4.32 -5.61 -2.87
N MET A 45 -3.02 -5.92 -2.83
CA MET A 45 -2.03 -5.25 -3.70
C MET A 45 -2.36 -5.43 -5.19
N CYS A 46 -2.68 -6.67 -5.61
CA CYS A 46 -3.08 -6.96 -6.98
C CYS A 46 -4.38 -6.24 -7.39
N GLU A 47 -5.36 -6.17 -6.47
CA GLU A 47 -6.62 -5.46 -6.74
C GLU A 47 -6.37 -3.96 -6.94
N ILE A 48 -5.53 -3.34 -6.12
CA ILE A 48 -5.17 -1.92 -6.24
C ILE A 48 -4.50 -1.65 -7.59
N ILE A 49 -3.48 -2.43 -7.95
CA ILE A 49 -2.76 -2.28 -9.24
C ILE A 49 -3.70 -2.42 -10.43
N ASN A 50 -4.65 -3.36 -10.38
CA ASN A 50 -5.63 -3.53 -11.47
C ASN A 50 -6.62 -2.36 -11.61
N GLN A 51 -6.77 -1.53 -10.59
CA GLN A 51 -7.66 -0.37 -10.60
C GLN A 51 -6.94 0.96 -10.82
N THR A 52 -5.61 0.96 -10.72
CA THR A 52 -4.74 2.13 -10.94
C THR A 52 -3.95 1.91 -12.24
N ASP A 53 -4.21 2.65 -13.27
CA ASP A 53 -3.69 2.45 -14.63
C ASP A 53 -2.32 3.13 -14.81
N SER A 54 -1.30 2.71 -14.03
CA SER A 54 0.04 3.30 -14.07
C SER A 54 1.10 2.33 -14.58
N VAL A 55 1.97 2.79 -15.47
CA VAL A 55 3.08 2.00 -16.06
C VAL A 55 4.11 1.54 -15.00
N TYR A 56 4.23 2.26 -13.89
CA TYR A 56 5.19 1.96 -12.82
C TYR A 56 4.64 1.02 -11.75
N ASP A 57 3.37 0.64 -11.83
CA ASP A 57 2.69 -0.15 -10.81
C ASP A 57 3.20 -1.59 -10.76
N PHE A 58 3.64 -2.15 -11.90
CA PHE A 58 4.15 -3.52 -11.95
C PHE A 58 5.44 -3.70 -11.16
N ASP A 59 6.40 -2.78 -11.27
CA ASP A 59 7.67 -2.86 -10.52
C ASP A 59 7.43 -2.69 -9.01
N LEU A 60 6.51 -1.79 -8.63
CA LEU A 60 6.11 -1.62 -7.24
C LEU A 60 5.49 -2.92 -6.69
N LEU A 61 4.58 -3.54 -7.43
CA LEU A 61 3.95 -4.79 -7.06
C LEU A 61 5.00 -5.92 -6.89
N MET A 62 5.87 -6.11 -7.89
CA MET A 62 6.86 -7.18 -7.87
C MET A 62 7.87 -7.03 -6.73
N ASN A 63 8.35 -5.81 -6.47
CA ASN A 63 9.21 -5.52 -5.31
C ASN A 63 8.51 -5.84 -4.00
N SER A 64 7.23 -5.47 -3.88
CA SER A 64 6.43 -5.73 -2.68
C SER A 64 6.20 -7.22 -2.46
N LEU A 65 5.85 -7.98 -3.51
CA LEU A 65 5.64 -9.43 -3.42
C LEU A 65 6.94 -10.18 -3.07
N THR A 66 8.07 -9.77 -3.65
CA THR A 66 9.38 -10.36 -3.35
C THR A 66 9.78 -10.16 -1.88
N LEU A 67 9.49 -9.00 -1.30
CA LEU A 67 9.72 -8.75 0.12
C LEU A 67 8.70 -9.46 1.00
N LEU A 68 7.42 -9.48 0.59
CA LEU A 68 6.35 -10.17 1.31
C LEU A 68 6.61 -11.67 1.43
N GLU A 69 7.19 -12.29 0.40
CA GLU A 69 7.59 -13.70 0.41
C GLU A 69 8.56 -14.02 1.57
N LYS A 70 9.47 -13.08 1.89
CA LYS A 70 10.60 -13.29 2.81
C LYS A 70 10.38 -12.72 4.21
N THR A 71 9.41 -11.84 4.41
CA THR A 71 9.24 -11.08 5.66
C THR A 71 8.38 -11.81 6.69
N ASP A 72 8.67 -11.54 7.97
CA ASP A 72 7.80 -11.83 9.10
C ASP A 72 6.95 -10.60 9.52
N GLN A 73 7.07 -9.49 8.78
CA GLN A 73 6.35 -8.24 9.02
C GLN A 73 5.48 -7.85 7.82
N PRO A 74 4.42 -8.62 7.52
CA PRO A 74 3.65 -8.47 6.29
C PRO A 74 2.92 -7.12 6.16
N TYR A 75 2.43 -6.55 7.29
CA TYR A 75 1.82 -5.22 7.26
C TYR A 75 2.82 -4.09 7.00
N LEU A 76 4.09 -4.22 7.38
CA LEU A 76 5.11 -3.24 7.00
C LEU A 76 5.21 -3.14 5.47
N ILE A 77 5.22 -4.28 4.77
CA ILE A 77 5.27 -4.29 3.30
C ILE A 77 4.02 -3.67 2.70
N LEU A 78 2.84 -4.04 3.20
CA LEU A 78 1.58 -3.46 2.73
C LEU A 78 1.52 -1.95 2.96
N ASN A 79 1.94 -1.47 4.13
CA ASN A 79 1.96 -0.05 4.46
C ASN A 79 2.91 0.74 3.57
N LEU A 80 4.09 0.19 3.26
CA LEU A 80 5.03 0.77 2.29
C LEU A 80 4.44 0.83 0.88
N PHE A 81 3.83 -0.28 0.44
CA PHE A 81 3.17 -0.37 -0.86
C PHE A 81 2.07 0.70 -0.98
N LEU A 82 1.15 0.76 0.00
CA LEU A 82 0.06 1.74 0.02
C LEU A 82 0.58 3.17 0.01
N ALA A 83 1.56 3.51 0.86
CA ALA A 83 2.12 4.85 0.92
C ALA A 83 2.82 5.25 -0.41
N GLN A 84 3.47 4.31 -1.09
CA GLN A 84 4.06 4.59 -2.40
C GLN A 84 3.01 4.71 -3.49
N GLN A 85 1.99 3.85 -3.47
CA GLN A 85 0.88 3.93 -4.42
C GLN A 85 0.14 5.27 -4.31
N LEU A 86 -0.16 5.72 -3.08
CA LEU A 86 -0.76 7.04 -2.83
C LEU A 86 0.08 8.19 -3.42
N ARG A 87 1.43 8.09 -3.34
CA ARG A 87 2.33 9.08 -3.96
C ARG A 87 2.30 9.01 -5.49
N GLN A 88 2.29 7.83 -6.08
CA GLN A 88 2.29 7.65 -7.54
C GLN A 88 1.01 8.20 -8.17
N ILE A 89 -0.13 7.99 -7.53
CA ILE A 89 -1.41 8.52 -8.00
C ILE A 89 -1.71 9.96 -7.53
N GLY A 90 -0.76 10.59 -6.81
CA GLY A 90 -0.84 12.02 -6.46
C GLY A 90 -1.77 12.39 -5.30
N ILE A 91 -2.16 11.41 -4.46
CA ILE A 91 -3.06 11.61 -3.30
C ILE A 91 -2.38 11.30 -1.96
N ALA A 92 -1.05 11.36 -1.92
CA ALA A 92 -0.32 11.14 -0.67
C ALA A 92 -0.68 12.20 0.38
N PRO A 93 -0.92 11.80 1.65
CA PRO A 93 -1.26 12.74 2.70
C PRO A 93 -0.08 13.68 3.02
N TYR A 94 -0.39 14.92 3.37
CA TYR A 94 0.62 15.87 3.81
C TYR A 94 1.04 15.59 5.27
N VAL A 95 2.34 15.30 5.47
CA VAL A 95 2.89 14.84 6.76
C VAL A 95 4.06 15.68 7.27
N ASP A 96 4.32 16.83 6.69
CA ASP A 96 5.43 17.70 7.11
C ASP A 96 5.02 18.76 8.15
N GLY A 97 3.74 19.00 8.29
CA GLY A 97 3.13 19.93 9.22
C GLY A 97 1.61 19.85 9.14
N CYS A 98 0.91 20.75 9.79
CA CYS A 98 -0.53 20.89 9.64
C CYS A 98 -0.87 21.27 8.20
N VAL A 99 -1.78 20.54 7.55
CA VAL A 99 -2.15 20.78 6.15
C VAL A 99 -2.79 22.14 5.92
N ILE A 100 -3.38 22.75 6.96
CA ILE A 100 -4.05 24.06 6.90
C ILE A 100 -3.09 25.21 7.19
N CYS A 101 -2.31 25.15 8.31
CA CYS A 101 -1.50 26.28 8.78
C CYS A 101 0.00 26.00 8.88
N ASN A 102 0.45 24.82 8.46
CA ASN A 102 1.84 24.35 8.48
C ASN A 102 2.49 24.32 9.89
N ASN A 103 1.69 24.35 10.96
CA ASN A 103 2.22 24.21 12.32
C ASN A 103 2.76 22.79 12.55
N ASN A 104 3.89 22.69 13.28
CA ASN A 104 4.54 21.40 13.57
C ASN A 104 3.96 20.66 14.78
N ASN A 105 3.12 21.30 15.60
CA ASN A 105 2.48 20.67 16.75
C ASN A 105 1.23 19.91 16.32
N ILE A 106 1.42 18.72 15.81
CA ILE A 106 0.37 17.87 15.25
C ILE A 106 -0.38 17.15 16.38
N GLU A 107 -1.71 17.12 16.29
CA GLU A 107 -2.61 16.45 17.23
C GLU A 107 -3.29 15.21 16.62
N THR A 108 -3.60 15.25 15.33
CA THR A 108 -4.36 14.18 14.67
C THR A 108 -4.08 14.10 13.15
N ILE A 109 -4.74 13.15 12.49
CA ILE A 109 -4.76 12.97 11.03
C ILE A 109 -6.20 13.20 10.56
N SER A 110 -6.38 14.04 9.56
CA SER A 110 -7.65 14.25 8.90
C SER A 110 -7.60 13.63 7.50
N ILE A 111 -8.48 12.68 7.25
CA ILE A 111 -8.63 12.09 5.93
C ILE A 111 -9.25 13.11 4.99
N SER A 112 -10.30 13.82 5.42
CA SER A 112 -10.99 14.82 4.60
C SER A 112 -10.11 16.01 4.19
N ASP A 113 -9.16 16.42 5.06
CA ASP A 113 -8.24 17.52 4.75
C ASP A 113 -6.94 17.03 4.07
N GLY A 114 -6.74 15.72 4.02
CA GLY A 114 -5.61 15.11 3.32
C GLY A 114 -4.29 15.14 4.08
N GLY A 115 -4.29 15.10 5.41
CA GLY A 115 -3.03 15.07 6.16
C GLY A 115 -3.12 15.40 7.64
N PHE A 116 -2.00 15.84 8.19
CA PHE A 116 -1.89 16.21 9.60
C PHE A 116 -2.66 17.48 9.96
N LEU A 117 -3.29 17.49 11.14
CA LEU A 117 -3.89 18.68 11.74
C LEU A 117 -3.26 18.98 13.10
N CYS A 118 -3.03 20.27 13.35
CA CYS A 118 -2.71 20.77 14.69
C CYS A 118 -3.98 21.02 15.49
N ARG A 119 -3.84 21.22 16.82
CA ARG A 119 -4.95 21.44 17.74
C ARG A 119 -5.85 22.61 17.32
N SER A 120 -5.24 23.72 16.89
CA SER A 120 -5.99 24.93 16.51
C SER A 120 -6.84 24.75 15.25
N CYS A 121 -6.39 23.91 14.30
CA CYS A 121 -7.12 23.65 13.06
C CYS A 121 -8.09 22.47 13.20
N ASN A 122 -7.83 21.54 14.12
CA ASN A 122 -8.73 20.44 14.44
C ASN A 122 -9.99 20.89 15.20
N GLU A 123 -9.89 21.96 16.01
CA GLU A 123 -11.00 22.51 16.81
C GLU A 123 -11.78 21.45 17.63
N GLY A 124 -11.13 20.31 17.92
CA GLY A 124 -11.74 19.19 18.64
C GLY A 124 -12.72 18.33 17.83
N GLN A 125 -12.74 18.47 16.49
CA GLN A 125 -13.64 17.70 15.62
C GLN A 125 -13.20 16.24 15.46
N ILE A 126 -11.88 16.00 15.46
CA ILE A 126 -11.30 14.66 15.35
C ILE A 126 -10.57 14.34 16.65
N GLU A 127 -10.73 13.11 17.13
CA GLU A 127 -10.06 12.66 18.35
C GLU A 127 -8.54 12.73 18.20
N LYS A 128 -7.88 13.13 19.29
CA LYS A 128 -6.42 13.19 19.37
C LYS A 128 -5.80 11.82 19.21
N MET A 129 -4.78 11.72 18.37
CA MET A 129 -4.02 10.48 18.17
C MET A 129 -2.76 10.42 19.04
N PRO A 130 -2.34 9.21 19.45
CA PRO A 130 -1.06 9.02 20.13
C PRO A 130 0.11 9.54 19.28
N VAL A 131 1.05 10.24 19.91
CA VAL A 131 2.22 10.80 19.23
C VAL A 131 3.03 9.71 18.49
N GLU A 132 3.13 8.53 19.09
CA GLU A 132 3.84 7.40 18.45
C GLU A 132 3.15 6.94 17.15
N PHE A 133 1.82 6.94 17.09
CA PHE A 133 1.09 6.63 15.86
C PHE A 133 1.30 7.71 14.78
N LEU A 134 1.29 8.99 15.16
CA LEU A 134 1.58 10.10 14.23
C LEU A 134 2.99 10.01 13.66
N LYS A 135 3.98 9.61 14.49
CA LYS A 135 5.35 9.33 14.02
C LYS A 135 5.41 8.17 13.05
N LYS A 136 4.77 7.03 13.38
CA LYS A 136 4.68 5.85 12.50
C LYS A 136 4.07 6.23 11.16
N PHE A 137 2.95 6.95 11.16
CA PHE A 137 2.28 7.42 9.96
C PHE A 137 3.17 8.33 9.11
N ARG A 138 3.91 9.25 9.74
CA ARG A 138 4.88 10.09 9.04
C ARG A 138 6.03 9.26 8.44
N TYR A 139 6.58 8.32 9.21
CA TYR A 139 7.68 7.47 8.74
C TYR A 139 7.29 6.67 7.51
N ILE A 140 6.14 5.99 7.54
CA ILE A 140 5.70 5.17 6.41
C ILE A 140 5.44 6.02 5.16
N ASN A 141 4.86 7.22 5.31
CA ASN A 141 4.59 8.12 4.20
C ASN A 141 5.85 8.79 3.62
N LYS A 142 6.99 8.78 4.33
CA LYS A 142 8.29 9.27 3.84
C LYS A 142 9.24 8.16 3.44
N ALA A 143 8.90 6.93 3.72
CA ALA A 143 9.74 5.78 3.45
C ALA A 143 9.70 5.37 1.97
N SER A 144 10.71 4.61 1.57
CA SER A 144 10.82 3.94 0.28
C SER A 144 11.43 2.54 0.49
N PHE A 145 11.26 1.64 -0.46
CA PHE A 145 11.72 0.24 -0.34
C PHE A 145 13.25 0.11 -0.23
N ASP A 146 14.02 1.04 -0.75
CA ASP A 146 15.49 1.09 -0.60
C ASP A 146 15.95 1.24 0.86
N LYS A 147 15.05 1.67 1.76
CA LYS A 147 15.30 1.81 3.20
C LYS A 147 14.66 0.70 4.03
N TYR A 148 14.16 -0.35 3.40
CA TYR A 148 13.41 -1.42 4.06
C TYR A 148 14.11 -1.98 5.30
N ASP A 149 15.42 -2.29 5.23
CA ASP A 149 16.17 -2.84 6.36
C ASP A 149 16.15 -1.93 7.60
N LYS A 150 16.13 -0.60 7.40
CA LYS A 150 16.04 0.37 8.49
C LYS A 150 14.64 0.43 9.10
N LEU A 151 13.62 0.11 8.32
CA LEU A 151 12.23 0.15 8.76
C LEU A 151 11.85 -1.08 9.60
N LEU A 152 12.57 -2.21 9.47
CA LEU A 152 12.36 -3.42 10.25
C LEU A 152 12.46 -3.20 11.76
N SER A 153 13.30 -2.25 12.19
CA SER A 153 13.46 -1.90 13.62
C SER A 153 12.41 -0.91 14.14
N LEU A 154 11.61 -0.33 13.24
CA LEU A 154 10.57 0.61 13.59
C LEU A 154 9.22 -0.13 13.61
N ASP A 155 8.56 -0.24 14.72
CA ASP A 155 7.27 -0.92 14.88
C ASP A 155 6.18 -0.41 13.90
N LEU A 156 6.38 -0.71 12.60
CA LEU A 156 5.54 -0.31 11.46
C LEU A 156 4.70 -1.45 10.90
N ASN A 157 4.82 -2.65 11.48
CA ASN A 157 3.97 -3.81 11.17
C ASN A 157 2.62 -3.68 11.88
N ASP A 158 1.86 -2.65 11.52
CA ASP A 158 0.70 -2.17 12.27
C ASP A 158 -0.51 -2.08 11.33
N PHE A 159 -1.56 -2.87 11.60
CA PHE A 159 -2.78 -2.89 10.80
C PHE A 159 -3.55 -1.55 10.87
N LYS A 160 -3.45 -0.81 11.97
CA LYS A 160 -4.08 0.51 12.07
C LYS A 160 -3.50 1.52 11.06
N LEU A 161 -2.20 1.40 10.72
CA LEU A 161 -1.61 2.17 9.62
C LEU A 161 -2.21 1.77 8.27
N THR A 162 -2.38 0.46 8.04
CA THR A 162 -3.02 -0.07 6.82
C THR A 162 -4.43 0.50 6.66
N ASP A 163 -5.24 0.43 7.72
CA ASP A 163 -6.61 0.92 7.75
C ASP A 163 -6.68 2.40 7.35
N MET A 164 -5.85 3.23 7.97
CA MET A 164 -5.76 4.67 7.66
C MET A 164 -5.33 4.93 6.21
N LEU A 165 -4.36 4.20 5.67
CA LEU A 165 -3.88 4.38 4.30
C LEU A 165 -4.90 3.90 3.26
N VAL A 166 -5.63 2.82 3.57
CA VAL A 166 -6.75 2.33 2.74
C VAL A 166 -7.88 3.34 2.72
N ASP A 167 -8.25 3.91 3.88
CA ASP A 167 -9.28 4.93 3.97
C ASP A 167 -8.94 6.17 3.12
N ILE A 168 -7.69 6.64 3.18
CA ILE A 168 -7.23 7.73 2.33
C ILE A 168 -7.36 7.35 0.85
N MET A 169 -6.91 6.15 0.47
CA MET A 169 -6.98 5.67 -0.91
C MET A 169 -8.42 5.64 -1.42
N VAL A 170 -9.33 5.02 -0.67
CA VAL A 170 -10.75 4.92 -1.05
C VAL A 170 -11.41 6.29 -1.12
N ASN A 171 -11.15 7.16 -0.14
CA ASN A 171 -11.76 8.48 -0.07
C ASN A 171 -11.36 9.39 -1.24
N TYR A 172 -10.10 9.36 -1.67
CA TYR A 172 -9.59 10.26 -2.71
C TYR A 172 -9.61 9.68 -4.12
N SER A 173 -9.46 8.37 -4.30
CA SER A 173 -9.50 7.74 -5.62
C SER A 173 -10.88 7.22 -6.00
N GLY A 174 -11.76 6.99 -5.02
CA GLY A 174 -13.09 6.40 -5.24
C GLY A 174 -13.07 4.91 -5.61
N ILE A 175 -11.91 4.23 -5.57
CA ILE A 175 -11.81 2.80 -5.85
C ILE A 175 -12.51 1.97 -4.78
N LYS A 176 -13.00 0.78 -5.16
CA LYS A 176 -13.62 -0.18 -4.24
C LYS A 176 -12.69 -1.36 -4.03
N LEU A 177 -12.26 -1.59 -2.81
CA LEU A 177 -11.32 -2.64 -2.44
C LEU A 177 -12.05 -3.83 -1.78
N ASN A 178 -12.45 -4.80 -2.59
CA ASN A 178 -13.17 -5.98 -2.11
C ASN A 178 -12.26 -6.93 -1.32
N SER A 179 -11.00 -7.07 -1.73
CA SER A 179 -10.01 -7.92 -1.05
C SER A 179 -9.66 -7.39 0.35
N TYR A 180 -9.92 -6.12 0.64
CA TYR A 180 -9.67 -5.54 1.96
C TYR A 180 -10.48 -6.25 3.06
N ARG A 181 -11.67 -6.77 2.74
CA ARG A 181 -12.50 -7.56 3.67
C ARG A 181 -11.78 -8.81 4.19
N LEU A 182 -10.86 -9.39 3.41
CA LEU A 182 -10.07 -10.55 3.87
C LEU A 182 -9.16 -10.16 5.03
N LEU A 183 -8.60 -8.95 5.01
CA LEU A 183 -7.74 -8.44 6.09
C LEU A 183 -8.53 -8.04 7.32
N THR A 184 -9.68 -7.39 7.17
CA THR A 184 -10.53 -6.99 8.32
C THR A 184 -11.12 -8.18 9.07
N ASN A 185 -11.26 -9.34 8.43
CA ASN A 185 -11.75 -10.57 9.07
C ASN A 185 -10.68 -11.31 9.89
N ILE A 186 -9.39 -10.95 9.74
CA ILE A 186 -8.26 -11.56 10.45
C ILE A 186 -7.89 -10.75 11.70
N ASN A 187 -8.16 -9.44 11.71
CA ASN A 187 -7.83 -8.48 12.76
C ASN A 187 -9.08 -8.08 13.54
#